data_7a7ca313964ec8b847749a10b9185207
#
_entry.id   7a7ca313964ec8b847749a10b9185207
#
_cell.length_a   1.000
_cell.length_b   1.000
_cell.length_c   1.000
_cell.angle_alpha   90.00
_cell.angle_beta   90.00
_cell.angle_gamma   90.00
#
_symmetry.space_group_name_H-M   'P 1'
#
loop_
_entity.id
_entity.type
_entity.pdbx_description
1 polymer ?
#
loop_
_entity_poly.entity_id
_entity_poly.type
_entity_poly.pdbx_seq_one_letter_code
_entity_poly.pdbx_strand_id
1 'polypeptide(L)'
;MRKYKFRRQFLQTAVPLLLTVSMMLTGCGQTGNSDSPVRPILPDNSPDSSTVSSGEKLPDPVTIVVEDDSTPPAEGMVRSRLTNEWVDADVAATRPIAVMIPNEASAIPQYSLSDASIIYEANVENRMTRMMAIYEDWQNLDKIGNIRSLRDYYAYWAFEWDAFIVHFGGPFFINELLAQPDTQDVDGTSGSDEAAFFRTTDRNKPHNAYASGEGLQKVIEKKGYSLGYRGLSDENHFRFATKAEPNTLGQYGSKAKDATYIDMSGCYPLTRCYFEFNEDDGLYYRSQHLSGSTDGPHIDAATGEQLTFKNILVQNTFHEELGEGYLAFQCHDTTRDGWFFTNGRGIHVNWEKTSDYSATRYYDDNGDEIILNTGKTMICIIEDGDSFTFH
;
A
#
# COMPACT_ATOMS: atom_id res chain seq x y z
N MET A 1 28.40 -18.17 23.28
CA MET A 1 27.58 -16.96 23.19
C MET A 1 28.39 -15.87 22.53
N ARG A 2 28.26 -15.70 21.23
CA ARG A 2 28.91 -14.61 20.44
C ARG A 2 27.92 -13.50 20.25
N LYS A 3 28.23 -12.33 20.81
CA LYS A 3 27.46 -11.09 20.63
C LYS A 3 27.67 -10.59 19.21
N TYR A 4 26.63 -10.62 18.39
CA TYR A 4 26.61 -9.91 17.11
C TYR A 4 26.25 -8.45 17.39
N LYS A 5 27.23 -7.56 17.31
CA LYS A 5 27.03 -6.11 17.26
C LYS A 5 26.89 -5.73 15.78
N PHE A 6 25.69 -5.39 15.34
CA PHE A 6 25.50 -4.65 14.09
C PHE A 6 26.03 -3.23 14.31
N ARG A 7 27.23 -2.96 13.82
CA ARG A 7 27.75 -1.61 13.67
C ARG A 7 27.36 -1.14 12.26
N ARG A 8 26.48 -0.14 12.17
CA ARG A 8 26.35 0.69 10.96
C ARG A 8 27.71 1.35 10.72
N GLN A 9 28.49 0.83 9.80
CA GLN A 9 29.63 1.53 9.23
C GLN A 9 29.16 2.25 7.98
N PHE A 10 29.01 3.56 8.09
CA PHE A 10 29.02 4.44 6.94
C PHE A 10 30.40 4.33 6.27
N LEU A 11 30.49 3.65 5.15
CA LEU A 11 31.67 3.70 4.29
C LEU A 11 31.60 5.00 3.50
N GLN A 12 32.27 6.03 3.98
CA GLN A 12 32.70 7.15 3.15
C GLN A 12 33.84 6.65 2.25
N THR A 13 33.57 6.29 1.01
CA THR A 13 34.60 6.07 0.00
C THR A 13 34.99 7.41 -0.58
N ALA A 14 36.12 7.92 -0.09
CA ALA A 14 36.84 9.00 -0.78
C ALA A 14 37.46 8.44 -2.08
N VAL A 15 37.06 8.99 -3.22
CA VAL A 15 37.65 8.74 -4.52
C VAL A 15 38.93 9.58 -4.65
N PRO A 16 40.12 9.00 -4.87
CA PRO A 16 41.30 9.80 -5.23
C PRO A 16 41.23 10.16 -6.69
N LEU A 17 41.29 11.45 -6.94
CA LEU A 17 41.46 12.07 -8.24
C LEU A 17 42.89 11.75 -8.77
N LEU A 18 43.02 10.86 -9.75
CA LEU A 18 44.26 10.66 -10.48
C LEU A 18 44.23 11.46 -11.80
N LEU A 19 44.93 12.57 -11.80
CA LEU A 19 45.32 13.27 -13.02
C LEU A 19 46.37 12.44 -13.78
N THR A 20 46.06 12.01 -15.00
CA THR A 20 47.10 11.64 -15.98
C THR A 20 46.97 12.54 -17.19
N VAL A 21 47.97 13.38 -17.29
CA VAL A 21 48.35 14.12 -18.51
C VAL A 21 49.00 13.14 -19.47
N SER A 22 48.56 13.06 -20.73
CA SER A 22 49.38 12.54 -21.81
C SER A 22 49.14 13.24 -23.14
N MET A 23 50.24 13.55 -23.73
CA MET A 23 50.51 14.45 -24.85
C MET A 23 49.98 13.97 -26.20
N MET A 24 49.81 15.00 -27.02
CA MET A 24 49.63 15.00 -28.47
C MET A 24 50.64 14.16 -29.24
N LEU A 25 50.19 13.61 -30.37
CA LEU A 25 50.98 13.53 -31.58
C LEU A 25 50.07 13.66 -32.80
N THR A 26 50.44 14.63 -33.62
CA THR A 26 49.94 15.03 -34.92
C THR A 26 50.24 14.00 -36.00
N GLY A 27 49.30 13.83 -36.93
CA GLY A 27 49.54 13.13 -38.20
C GLY A 27 48.50 13.52 -39.24
N CYS A 28 48.97 14.37 -40.22
CA CYS A 28 48.22 14.73 -41.42
C CYS A 28 48.08 13.56 -42.39
N GLY A 29 47.00 13.52 -43.16
CA GLY A 29 46.87 12.70 -44.35
C GLY A 29 45.53 12.95 -45.06
N GLN A 30 45.65 13.61 -46.21
CA GLN A 30 44.59 14.11 -47.11
C GLN A 30 43.97 13.02 -47.98
N THR A 31 42.81 13.40 -48.52
CA THR A 31 42.13 13.12 -49.79
C THR A 31 41.03 12.07 -49.81
N GLY A 32 39.82 12.51 -50.09
CA GLY A 32 39.23 12.37 -51.41
C GLY A 32 37.94 11.55 -51.41
N ASN A 33 36.96 12.20 -51.91
CA ASN A 33 35.78 11.77 -52.67
C ASN A 33 34.49 11.43 -51.98
N SER A 34 33.59 12.32 -52.33
CA SER A 34 32.15 12.28 -52.43
C SER A 34 31.59 10.94 -52.92
N ASP A 35 30.55 10.47 -52.23
CA ASP A 35 29.35 9.92 -52.89
C ASP A 35 28.21 9.88 -51.86
N SER A 36 27.23 10.75 -52.10
CA SER A 36 25.94 10.72 -51.42
C SER A 36 25.01 9.70 -52.08
N PRO A 37 24.34 8.81 -51.37
CA PRO A 37 23.29 8.02 -51.99
C PRO A 37 22.00 8.84 -52.09
N VAL A 38 21.47 8.87 -53.33
CA VAL A 38 20.23 9.43 -53.80
C VAL A 38 19.04 8.83 -53.03
N ARG A 39 18.23 9.69 -52.44
CA ARG A 39 16.90 9.29 -51.93
C ARG A 39 15.95 9.00 -53.10
N PRO A 40 15.14 7.90 -53.03
CA PRO A 40 14.05 7.73 -53.99
C PRO A 40 12.92 8.69 -53.66
N ILE A 41 12.45 9.36 -54.71
CA ILE A 41 11.26 10.21 -54.72
C ILE A 41 10.03 9.27 -54.70
N LEU A 42 9.22 9.33 -53.65
CA LEU A 42 7.91 8.75 -53.60
C LEU A 42 6.89 9.73 -54.24
N PRO A 43 5.90 9.25 -55.01
CA PRO A 43 4.96 10.12 -55.68
C PRO A 43 3.99 10.75 -54.68
N ASP A 44 3.70 12.04 -54.93
CA ASP A 44 2.69 12.86 -54.30
C ASP A 44 1.29 12.34 -54.67
N ASN A 45 0.59 11.74 -53.72
CA ASN A 45 -0.84 11.47 -53.82
C ASN A 45 -1.56 12.25 -52.73
N SER A 46 -1.89 13.48 -53.03
CA SER A 46 -2.90 14.23 -52.33
C SER A 46 -4.28 13.71 -52.69
N PRO A 47 -5.07 13.20 -51.77
CA PRO A 47 -6.50 13.01 -52.00
C PRO A 47 -7.26 14.27 -51.61
N ASP A 48 -8.15 14.61 -52.50
CA ASP A 48 -9.16 15.63 -52.51
C ASP A 48 -9.97 15.70 -51.19
N SER A 49 -10.23 16.91 -50.77
CA SER A 49 -11.10 17.25 -49.62
C SER A 49 -12.56 17.01 -49.92
N SER A 50 -13.15 15.98 -49.32
CA SER A 50 -14.57 16.01 -48.91
C SER A 50 -15.00 14.64 -48.32
N THR A 51 -14.85 14.46 -47.03
CA THR A 51 -15.81 13.63 -46.25
C THR A 51 -15.77 14.13 -44.81
N VAL A 52 -16.90 14.65 -44.37
CA VAL A 52 -17.20 14.97 -42.99
C VAL A 52 -17.10 13.68 -42.19
N SER A 53 -16.02 13.52 -41.42
CA SER A 53 -15.89 12.47 -40.43
C SER A 53 -16.83 12.81 -39.27
N SER A 54 -17.78 11.92 -39.04
CA SER A 54 -18.61 11.85 -37.86
C SER A 54 -17.72 11.97 -36.62
N GLY A 55 -17.92 13.03 -35.82
CA GLY A 55 -17.24 13.24 -34.57
C GLY A 55 -17.37 12.00 -33.67
N GLU A 56 -16.25 11.46 -33.27
CA GLU A 56 -16.19 10.51 -32.15
C GLU A 56 -16.80 11.21 -30.93
N LYS A 57 -17.93 10.70 -30.48
CA LYS A 57 -18.61 11.20 -29.30
C LYS A 57 -17.65 10.90 -28.14
N LEU A 58 -17.11 11.95 -27.50
CA LEU A 58 -16.42 11.82 -26.22
C LEU A 58 -17.35 11.03 -25.28
N PRO A 59 -16.86 10.06 -24.53
CA PRO A 59 -17.67 9.36 -23.54
C PRO A 59 -18.33 10.40 -22.63
N ASP A 60 -19.61 10.17 -22.33
CA ASP A 60 -20.37 11.05 -21.46
C ASP A 60 -19.62 11.14 -20.10
N PRO A 61 -19.54 12.32 -19.47
CA PRO A 61 -18.86 12.46 -18.20
C PRO A 61 -19.52 11.52 -17.17
N VAL A 62 -18.72 10.72 -16.51
CA VAL A 62 -19.16 9.85 -15.41
C VAL A 62 -19.93 10.71 -14.41
N THR A 63 -21.19 10.40 -14.20
CA THR A 63 -22.02 11.11 -13.21
C THR A 63 -21.63 10.60 -11.85
N ILE A 64 -20.68 11.27 -11.18
CA ILE A 64 -20.33 10.96 -9.80
C ILE A 64 -21.52 11.37 -8.93
N VAL A 65 -22.03 10.43 -8.14
CA VAL A 65 -23.03 10.73 -7.12
C VAL A 65 -22.36 11.60 -6.08
N VAL A 66 -22.73 12.87 -6.04
CA VAL A 66 -22.22 13.83 -5.04
C VAL A 66 -23.12 13.76 -3.82
N GLU A 67 -22.59 13.20 -2.74
CA GLU A 67 -23.25 13.19 -1.43
C GLU A 67 -22.81 14.42 -0.64
N ASP A 68 -23.77 15.20 -0.13
CA ASP A 68 -23.46 16.25 0.84
C ASP A 68 -23.18 15.60 2.21
N ASP A 69 -21.91 15.49 2.54
CA ASP A 69 -21.42 14.95 3.81
C ASP A 69 -20.81 16.03 4.72
N SER A 70 -21.16 17.30 4.49
CA SER A 70 -20.60 18.46 5.23
C SER A 70 -21.00 18.49 6.72
N THR A 71 -22.10 17.82 7.08
CA THR A 71 -22.60 17.78 8.45
C THR A 71 -22.56 16.34 8.99
N PRO A 72 -22.21 16.16 10.30
CA PRO A 72 -22.21 14.82 10.88
C PRO A 72 -23.64 14.25 10.90
N PRO A 73 -23.81 12.94 10.58
CA PRO A 73 -25.13 12.30 10.56
C PRO A 73 -25.77 12.16 11.95
N ALA A 74 -24.95 12.23 13.01
CA ALA A 74 -25.43 12.22 14.41
C ALA A 74 -24.52 13.11 15.30
N GLU A 75 -25.06 13.55 16.45
CA GLU A 75 -24.29 14.25 17.47
C GLU A 75 -23.15 13.34 18.01
N GLY A 76 -21.97 13.91 18.19
CA GLY A 76 -20.80 13.19 18.72
C GLY A 76 -19.96 12.48 17.66
N MET A 77 -20.35 12.52 16.38
CA MET A 77 -19.53 12.00 15.31
C MET A 77 -18.45 13.01 14.84
N VAL A 78 -17.31 12.50 14.50
CA VAL A 78 -16.13 13.26 13.99
C VAL A 78 -15.56 12.56 12.76
N ARG A 79 -14.69 13.25 12.04
CA ARG A 79 -13.99 12.64 10.89
C ARG A 79 -12.90 11.66 11.35
N SER A 80 -12.93 10.47 10.77
CA SER A 80 -11.87 9.48 10.91
C SER A 80 -10.54 10.02 10.39
N ARG A 81 -9.45 9.76 11.11
CA ARG A 81 -8.09 10.08 10.66
C ARG A 81 -7.61 9.16 9.53
N LEU A 82 -8.21 7.97 9.40
CA LEU A 82 -7.80 6.93 8.48
C LEU A 82 -8.56 6.98 7.15
N THR A 83 -9.85 7.33 7.20
CA THR A 83 -10.74 7.26 6.04
C THR A 83 -11.45 8.57 5.72
N ASN A 84 -11.44 9.54 6.64
CA ASN A 84 -12.27 10.75 6.61
C ASN A 84 -13.80 10.46 6.61
N GLU A 85 -14.22 9.23 6.86
CA GLU A 85 -15.63 8.93 7.12
C GLU A 85 -16.05 9.47 8.49
N TRP A 86 -17.38 9.62 8.70
CA TRP A 86 -17.90 9.97 10.00
C TRP A 86 -17.89 8.74 10.94
N VAL A 87 -17.25 8.88 12.07
CA VAL A 87 -17.16 7.86 13.12
C VAL A 87 -17.49 8.44 14.49
N ASP A 88 -17.83 7.62 15.45
CA ASP A 88 -18.03 8.06 16.83
C ASP A 88 -16.72 8.67 17.38
N ALA A 89 -16.84 9.73 18.17
CA ALA A 89 -15.69 10.42 18.74
C ALA A 89 -14.80 9.52 19.60
N ASP A 90 -15.36 8.54 20.28
CA ASP A 90 -14.62 7.56 21.07
C ASP A 90 -13.81 6.61 20.19
N VAL A 91 -14.34 6.23 19.01
CA VAL A 91 -13.61 5.44 17.99
C VAL A 91 -12.44 6.26 17.47
N ALA A 92 -12.67 7.50 17.05
CA ALA A 92 -11.61 8.39 16.55
C ALA A 92 -10.53 8.74 17.59
N ALA A 93 -10.87 8.71 18.88
CA ALA A 93 -9.93 8.95 19.97
C ALA A 93 -9.12 7.70 20.36
N THR A 94 -9.56 6.53 19.91
CA THR A 94 -8.93 5.24 20.21
C THR A 94 -7.87 4.91 19.15
N ARG A 95 -6.71 4.43 19.59
CA ARG A 95 -5.64 3.97 18.70
C ARG A 95 -6.10 2.76 17.90
N PRO A 96 -5.77 2.70 16.61
CA PRO A 96 -6.09 1.55 15.78
C PRO A 96 -5.26 0.31 16.17
N ILE A 97 -5.70 -0.85 15.72
CA ILE A 97 -4.90 -2.07 15.69
C ILE A 97 -4.39 -2.34 14.27
N ALA A 98 -3.17 -2.85 14.15
CA ALA A 98 -2.55 -3.29 12.89
C ALA A 98 -2.36 -4.81 12.95
N VAL A 99 -3.18 -5.56 12.22
CA VAL A 99 -3.27 -7.02 12.33
C VAL A 99 -2.59 -7.70 11.15
N MET A 100 -1.70 -8.65 11.41
CA MET A 100 -0.96 -9.41 10.40
C MET A 100 -1.82 -10.53 9.82
N ILE A 101 -2.28 -10.39 8.60
CA ILE A 101 -3.19 -11.30 7.89
C ILE A 101 -2.45 -12.04 6.77
N PRO A 102 -2.40 -13.38 6.76
CA PRO A 102 -1.83 -14.14 5.64
C PRO A 102 -2.73 -14.02 4.40
N ASN A 103 -2.12 -14.06 3.21
CA ASN A 103 -2.87 -13.90 1.96
C ASN A 103 -2.56 -14.97 0.90
N GLU A 104 -2.00 -16.09 1.31
CA GLU A 104 -1.93 -17.27 0.45
C GLU A 104 -3.29 -17.96 0.31
N ALA A 105 -3.52 -18.69 -0.80
CA ALA A 105 -4.78 -19.36 -1.10
C ALA A 105 -5.30 -20.28 0.04
N SER A 106 -4.39 -20.92 0.78
CA SER A 106 -4.74 -21.76 1.94
C SER A 106 -5.25 -20.99 3.17
N ALA A 107 -5.01 -19.67 3.20
CA ALA A 107 -5.46 -18.78 4.27
C ALA A 107 -6.86 -18.21 4.05
N ILE A 108 -7.36 -18.27 2.82
CA ILE A 108 -8.70 -17.78 2.46
C ILE A 108 -9.79 -18.75 2.93
N PRO A 109 -10.96 -18.26 3.36
CA PRO A 109 -11.31 -16.86 3.56
C PRO A 109 -10.78 -16.31 4.88
N GLN A 110 -10.53 -15.01 4.92
CA GLN A 110 -10.24 -14.25 6.12
C GLN A 110 -11.53 -13.63 6.68
N TYR A 111 -11.45 -13.13 7.92
CA TYR A 111 -12.60 -12.55 8.64
C TYR A 111 -12.30 -11.10 9.04
N SER A 112 -13.29 -10.25 8.89
CA SER A 112 -13.30 -8.83 9.23
C SER A 112 -12.35 -7.95 8.42
N LEU A 113 -11.86 -8.40 7.25
CA LEU A 113 -11.07 -7.54 6.36
C LEU A 113 -11.87 -6.36 5.80
N SER A 114 -13.18 -6.52 5.63
CA SER A 114 -14.06 -5.44 5.19
C SER A 114 -14.24 -4.34 6.24
N ASP A 115 -13.92 -4.61 7.51
CA ASP A 115 -13.96 -3.60 8.59
C ASP A 115 -12.66 -2.78 8.68
N ALA A 116 -11.58 -3.20 8.00
CA ALA A 116 -10.33 -2.46 7.98
C ALA A 116 -10.46 -1.13 7.24
N SER A 117 -9.92 -0.07 7.83
CA SER A 117 -9.85 1.27 7.24
C SER A 117 -8.77 1.36 6.18
N ILE A 118 -7.63 0.70 6.43
CA ILE A 118 -6.47 0.67 5.54
C ILE A 118 -5.92 -0.76 5.49
N ILE A 119 -5.53 -1.22 4.31
CA ILE A 119 -4.82 -2.50 4.16
C ILE A 119 -3.52 -2.25 3.41
N TYR A 120 -2.40 -2.62 4.03
CA TYR A 120 -1.11 -2.77 3.37
C TYR A 120 -0.95 -4.19 2.87
N GLU A 121 -0.40 -4.38 1.67
CA GLU A 121 0.02 -5.68 1.17
C GLU A 121 1.45 -5.61 0.67
N ALA A 122 2.29 -6.57 1.08
CA ALA A 122 3.67 -6.71 0.64
C ALA A 122 4.06 -8.18 0.52
N ASN A 123 5.08 -8.47 -0.28
CA ASN A 123 5.69 -9.79 -0.28
C ASN A 123 6.34 -10.10 1.08
N VAL A 124 6.25 -11.37 1.43
CA VAL A 124 7.05 -12.02 2.47
C VAL A 124 7.91 -13.11 1.80
N GLU A 125 8.40 -14.06 2.54
CA GLU A 125 9.25 -15.13 2.01
C GLU A 125 8.57 -15.87 0.84
N ASN A 126 9.37 -16.28 -0.14
CA ASN A 126 8.93 -17.08 -1.29
C ASN A 126 7.86 -16.41 -2.17
N ARG A 127 7.85 -15.11 -2.26
CA ARG A 127 6.88 -14.32 -3.06
C ARG A 127 5.42 -14.52 -2.63
N MET A 128 5.18 -15.05 -1.43
CA MET A 128 3.86 -15.00 -0.80
C MET A 128 3.58 -13.58 -0.34
N THR A 129 2.32 -13.14 -0.37
CA THR A 129 1.96 -11.87 0.22
C THR A 129 1.41 -12.02 1.63
N ARG A 130 1.52 -10.97 2.39
CA ARG A 130 0.86 -10.76 3.67
C ARG A 130 0.18 -9.40 3.66
N MET A 131 -0.96 -9.31 4.32
CA MET A 131 -1.61 -8.05 4.56
C MET A 131 -1.34 -7.61 6.00
N MET A 132 -1.28 -6.29 6.20
CA MET A 132 -1.47 -5.64 7.49
C MET A 132 -2.76 -4.85 7.40
N ALA A 133 -3.78 -5.30 8.11
CA ALA A 133 -5.06 -4.63 8.14
C ALA A 133 -5.15 -3.71 9.35
N ILE A 134 -5.45 -2.43 9.14
CA ILE A 134 -5.56 -1.41 10.18
C ILE A 134 -7.02 -1.13 10.43
N TYR A 135 -7.45 -1.36 11.67
CA TYR A 135 -8.82 -1.19 12.11
C TYR A 135 -8.91 -0.02 13.10
N GLU A 136 -9.78 0.92 12.82
CA GLU A 136 -10.10 2.03 13.72
C GLU A 136 -11.17 1.60 14.72
N ASP A 137 -12.30 1.05 14.26
CA ASP A 137 -13.39 0.52 15.08
C ASP A 137 -13.24 -1.00 15.28
N TRP A 138 -12.32 -1.40 16.17
CA TRP A 138 -11.95 -2.81 16.34
C TRP A 138 -12.53 -3.46 17.59
N GLN A 139 -12.98 -2.70 18.58
CA GLN A 139 -13.31 -3.19 19.92
C GLN A 139 -14.51 -4.15 19.92
N ASN A 140 -15.42 -3.99 18.95
CA ASN A 140 -16.64 -4.79 18.81
C ASN A 140 -16.51 -5.96 17.81
N LEU A 141 -15.33 -6.19 17.22
CA LEU A 141 -15.13 -7.27 16.27
C LEU A 141 -14.96 -8.62 16.98
N ASP A 142 -15.86 -9.56 16.72
CA ASP A 142 -15.85 -10.88 17.36
C ASP A 142 -14.74 -11.80 16.86
N LYS A 143 -14.34 -11.66 15.58
CA LYS A 143 -13.39 -12.55 14.92
C LYS A 143 -12.58 -11.83 13.85
N ILE A 144 -11.32 -11.55 14.16
CA ILE A 144 -10.37 -10.88 13.26
C ILE A 144 -9.32 -11.90 12.81
N GLY A 145 -9.05 -11.99 11.54
CA GLY A 145 -7.97 -12.85 11.04
C GLY A 145 -8.43 -13.79 9.93
N ASN A 146 -7.69 -14.84 9.69
CA ASN A 146 -6.64 -15.50 10.49
C ASN A 146 -5.39 -14.63 10.63
N ILE A 147 -4.63 -14.85 11.72
CA ILE A 147 -3.49 -14.00 12.09
C ILE A 147 -2.18 -14.78 11.94
N ARG A 148 -1.14 -14.08 11.45
CA ARG A 148 0.17 -14.65 11.17
C ARG A 148 1.33 -13.80 11.73
N SER A 149 2.53 -14.26 11.43
CA SER A 149 3.77 -13.70 11.96
C SER A 149 4.05 -12.30 11.45
N LEU A 150 4.54 -11.43 12.32
CA LEU A 150 5.05 -10.10 12.01
C LEU A 150 6.35 -10.18 11.19
N ARG A 151 6.62 -9.17 10.39
CA ARG A 151 7.92 -8.80 9.82
C ARG A 151 8.24 -7.37 10.24
N ASP A 152 9.51 -7.03 10.34
CA ASP A 152 9.97 -5.73 10.83
C ASP A 152 9.42 -4.53 10.05
N TYR A 153 9.38 -4.63 8.73
CA TYR A 153 8.84 -3.56 7.87
C TYR A 153 7.35 -3.26 8.13
N TYR A 154 6.54 -4.25 8.49
CA TYR A 154 5.15 -4.00 8.88
C TYR A 154 5.05 -3.22 10.19
N ALA A 155 5.99 -3.40 11.12
CA ALA A 155 6.02 -2.61 12.33
C ALA A 155 6.28 -1.13 12.03
N TYR A 156 7.20 -0.82 11.10
CA TYR A 156 7.46 0.56 10.67
C TYR A 156 6.26 1.22 9.98
N TRP A 157 5.46 0.46 9.23
CA TRP A 157 4.20 0.97 8.68
C TRP A 157 3.08 1.05 9.72
N ALA A 158 3.09 0.22 10.76
CA ALA A 158 2.14 0.32 11.87
C ALA A 158 2.43 1.52 12.79
N PHE A 159 3.71 1.85 12.98
CA PHE A 159 4.13 2.97 13.84
C PHE A 159 3.63 4.33 13.33
N GLU A 160 3.52 4.53 12.03
CA GLU A 160 3.01 5.78 11.47
C GLU A 160 1.54 6.06 11.81
N TRP A 161 0.80 5.05 12.25
CA TRP A 161 -0.58 5.13 12.73
C TRP A 161 -0.70 5.12 14.25
N ASP A 162 0.41 5.03 14.97
CA ASP A 162 0.44 4.77 16.41
C ASP A 162 -0.35 3.52 16.81
N ALA A 163 -0.42 2.51 15.92
CA ALA A 163 -1.24 1.32 16.07
C ALA A 163 -0.68 0.33 17.09
N PHE A 164 -1.55 -0.46 17.75
CA PHE A 164 -1.15 -1.68 18.41
C PHE A 164 -0.89 -2.78 17.38
N ILE A 165 0.29 -3.39 17.41
CA ILE A 165 0.65 -4.44 16.46
C ILE A 165 0.10 -5.78 16.95
N VAL A 166 -0.78 -6.43 16.16
CA VAL A 166 -1.39 -7.72 16.50
C VAL A 166 -0.85 -8.80 15.56
N HIS A 167 -0.16 -9.78 16.13
CA HIS A 167 0.50 -10.81 15.34
C HIS A 167 0.57 -12.16 16.04
N PHE A 168 0.97 -13.19 15.32
CA PHE A 168 1.15 -14.52 15.87
C PHE A 168 2.60 -14.99 15.62
N GLY A 169 3.52 -14.58 16.50
CA GLY A 169 4.96 -14.80 16.39
C GLY A 169 5.66 -13.98 15.32
N GLY A 170 6.89 -14.34 15.04
CA GLY A 170 7.74 -13.70 14.03
C GLY A 170 9.12 -14.32 14.00
N PRO A 171 10.01 -13.92 13.07
CA PRO A 171 11.38 -14.36 13.05
C PRO A 171 12.16 -13.76 14.23
N PHE A 172 13.22 -14.43 14.65
CA PHE A 172 13.98 -14.04 15.86
C PHE A 172 14.57 -12.61 15.78
N PHE A 173 14.83 -12.10 14.60
CA PHE A 173 15.46 -10.78 14.41
C PHE A 173 14.53 -9.60 14.70
N ILE A 174 13.19 -9.81 14.78
CA ILE A 174 12.27 -8.75 15.18
C ILE A 174 12.27 -8.49 16.70
N ASN A 175 12.86 -9.37 17.50
CA ASN A 175 12.81 -9.26 18.96
C ASN A 175 13.45 -7.97 19.50
N GLU A 176 14.47 -7.43 18.81
CA GLU A 176 15.08 -6.17 19.21
C GLU A 176 14.12 -4.99 18.94
N LEU A 177 13.33 -5.04 17.88
CA LEU A 177 12.31 -4.06 17.56
C LEU A 177 11.15 -4.13 18.56
N LEU A 178 10.66 -5.34 18.85
CA LEU A 178 9.57 -5.54 19.81
C LEU A 178 9.95 -5.16 21.25
N ALA A 179 11.24 -5.18 21.58
CA ALA A 179 11.75 -4.76 22.90
C ALA A 179 11.92 -3.23 23.02
N GLN A 180 11.69 -2.45 21.99
CA GLN A 180 11.76 -0.99 22.05
C GLN A 180 10.65 -0.44 22.96
N PRO A 181 10.91 0.59 23.78
CA PRO A 181 9.93 1.11 24.73
C PRO A 181 8.62 1.58 24.10
N ASP A 182 8.71 2.09 22.86
CA ASP A 182 7.57 2.65 22.14
C ASP A 182 6.83 1.61 21.27
N THR A 183 7.37 0.40 21.13
CA THR A 183 6.69 -0.69 20.44
C THR A 183 5.65 -1.31 21.38
N GLN A 184 4.41 -1.30 20.93
CA GLN A 184 3.30 -1.90 21.68
C GLN A 184 2.64 -2.96 20.81
N ASP A 185 2.79 -4.22 21.21
CA ASP A 185 2.33 -5.39 20.49
C ASP A 185 1.46 -6.30 21.33
N VAL A 186 0.70 -7.16 20.66
CA VAL A 186 -0.05 -8.29 21.23
C VAL A 186 0.31 -9.52 20.40
N ASP A 187 1.06 -10.45 21.01
CA ASP A 187 1.61 -11.63 20.35
C ASP A 187 0.91 -12.93 20.76
N GLY A 188 0.24 -13.60 19.82
CA GLY A 188 -0.45 -14.87 20.06
C GLY A 188 0.45 -16.05 20.41
N THR A 189 1.78 -15.89 20.40
CA THR A 189 2.74 -16.89 20.93
C THR A 189 3.13 -16.61 22.38
N SER A 190 2.79 -15.44 22.90
CA SER A 190 3.04 -15.05 24.29
C SER A 190 1.95 -15.58 25.22
N GLY A 191 2.31 -16.33 26.24
CA GLY A 191 1.35 -16.80 27.25
C GLY A 191 0.69 -15.66 28.04
N SER A 192 1.28 -14.47 28.08
CA SER A 192 0.67 -13.28 28.70
C SER A 192 -0.49 -12.72 27.92
N ASP A 193 -0.54 -12.97 26.60
CA ASP A 193 -1.45 -12.38 25.64
C ASP A 193 -2.53 -13.37 25.17
N GLU A 194 -2.54 -14.59 25.75
CA GLU A 194 -3.45 -15.69 25.37
C GLU A 194 -4.92 -15.28 25.33
N ALA A 195 -5.34 -14.37 26.21
CA ALA A 195 -6.75 -13.93 26.27
C ALA A 195 -7.23 -13.19 25.02
N ALA A 196 -6.34 -12.67 24.19
CA ALA A 196 -6.68 -11.99 22.93
C ALA A 196 -7.00 -12.97 21.82
N PHE A 197 -6.49 -14.21 21.87
CA PHE A 197 -6.48 -15.14 20.75
C PHE A 197 -7.27 -16.42 21.00
N PHE A 198 -7.80 -16.96 19.92
CA PHE A 198 -8.41 -18.29 19.92
C PHE A 198 -8.09 -19.03 18.62
N ARG A 199 -8.27 -20.35 18.64
CA ARG A 199 -8.12 -21.18 17.44
C ARG A 199 -9.42 -21.89 17.13
N THR A 200 -9.74 -21.94 15.85
CA THR A 200 -10.88 -22.70 15.34
C THR A 200 -10.48 -24.12 14.94
N THR A 201 -11.47 -24.99 14.76
CA THR A 201 -11.26 -26.39 14.36
C THR A 201 -11.71 -26.69 12.93
N ASP A 202 -12.26 -25.70 12.24
CA ASP A 202 -12.72 -25.78 10.84
C ASP A 202 -11.59 -25.83 9.82
N ARG A 203 -10.38 -25.42 10.23
CA ARG A 203 -9.17 -25.48 9.41
C ARG A 203 -7.92 -25.82 10.22
N ASN A 204 -6.88 -26.22 9.52
CA ASN A 204 -5.63 -26.63 10.14
C ASN A 204 -4.75 -25.44 10.54
N LYS A 205 -3.87 -25.66 11.54
CA LYS A 205 -2.74 -24.77 11.76
C LYS A 205 -1.90 -24.68 10.49
N PRO A 206 -1.35 -23.52 10.18
CA PRO A 206 -1.28 -22.30 10.98
C PRO A 206 -2.42 -21.29 10.73
N HIS A 207 -3.39 -21.59 9.84
CA HIS A 207 -4.39 -20.64 9.35
C HIS A 207 -5.69 -20.58 10.18
N ASN A 208 -5.65 -21.02 11.43
CA ASN A 208 -6.82 -21.13 12.32
C ASN A 208 -6.70 -20.28 13.60
N ALA A 209 -5.80 -19.32 13.64
CA ALA A 209 -5.63 -18.39 14.76
C ALA A 209 -6.36 -17.08 14.47
N TYR A 210 -7.15 -16.61 15.41
CA TYR A 210 -7.96 -15.40 15.33
C TYR A 210 -7.83 -14.61 16.63
N ALA A 211 -8.17 -13.33 16.59
CA ALA A 211 -8.36 -12.49 17.77
C ALA A 211 -9.81 -11.97 17.83
N SER A 212 -10.21 -11.47 18.98
CA SER A 212 -11.43 -10.68 19.16
C SER A 212 -11.10 -9.31 19.74
N GLY A 213 -11.91 -8.30 19.42
CA GLY A 213 -11.75 -6.94 19.94
C GLY A 213 -11.76 -6.92 21.46
N GLU A 214 -12.74 -7.61 22.09
CA GLU A 214 -12.82 -7.75 23.55
C GLU A 214 -11.55 -8.37 24.16
N GLY A 215 -11.02 -9.43 23.52
CA GLY A 215 -9.81 -10.11 23.97
C GLY A 215 -8.56 -9.22 23.84
N LEU A 216 -8.44 -8.50 22.72
CA LEU A 216 -7.36 -7.53 22.49
C LEU A 216 -7.41 -6.41 23.52
N GLN A 217 -8.57 -5.81 23.78
CA GLN A 217 -8.73 -4.76 24.79
C GLN A 217 -8.29 -5.22 26.16
N LYS A 218 -8.69 -6.40 26.62
CA LYS A 218 -8.26 -6.98 27.90
C LYS A 218 -6.74 -7.11 28.02
N VAL A 219 -6.07 -7.54 26.95
CA VAL A 219 -4.62 -7.69 26.93
C VAL A 219 -3.93 -6.33 26.91
N ILE A 220 -4.40 -5.38 26.10
CA ILE A 220 -3.90 -4.00 26.02
C ILE A 220 -3.95 -3.33 27.39
N GLU A 221 -5.10 -3.41 28.06
CA GLU A 221 -5.30 -2.88 29.42
C GLU A 221 -4.41 -3.57 30.45
N LYS A 222 -4.28 -4.90 30.39
CA LYS A 222 -3.40 -5.69 31.27
C LYS A 222 -1.93 -5.32 31.12
N LYS A 223 -1.50 -5.00 29.89
CA LYS A 223 -0.13 -4.48 29.60
C LYS A 223 0.07 -3.03 30.06
N GLY A 224 -0.99 -2.33 30.44
CA GLY A 224 -0.96 -0.93 30.83
C GLY A 224 -0.74 0.03 29.65
N TYR A 225 -1.07 -0.40 28.45
CA TYR A 225 -1.00 0.43 27.25
C TYR A 225 -2.17 1.42 27.21
N SER A 226 -1.90 2.67 26.83
CA SER A 226 -2.95 3.69 26.64
C SER A 226 -3.74 3.40 25.37
N LEU A 227 -5.07 3.39 25.47
CA LEU A 227 -5.96 3.29 24.31
C LEU A 227 -5.95 4.57 23.46
N GLY A 228 -5.70 5.73 24.06
CA GLY A 228 -5.60 7.00 23.35
C GLY A 228 -4.25 7.19 22.66
N TYR A 229 -4.24 7.98 21.60
CA TYR A 229 -3.02 8.31 20.84
C TYR A 229 -1.93 8.92 21.76
N ARG A 230 -0.68 8.55 21.48
CA ARG A 230 0.49 8.96 22.27
C ARG A 230 1.17 10.22 21.75
N GLY A 231 0.72 10.75 20.60
CA GLY A 231 1.33 11.90 19.93
C GLY A 231 2.68 11.57 19.28
N LEU A 232 2.91 10.30 18.94
CA LEU A 232 4.12 9.85 18.25
C LEU A 232 3.98 9.94 16.73
N SER A 233 2.77 9.72 16.21
CA SER A 233 2.44 9.79 14.79
C SER A 233 1.81 11.15 14.42
N ASP A 234 1.84 11.47 13.13
CA ASP A 234 1.20 12.68 12.60
C ASP A 234 -0.33 12.59 12.70
N GLU A 235 -0.98 13.64 13.21
CA GLU A 235 -2.44 13.68 13.30
C GLU A 235 -3.10 13.77 11.91
N ASN A 236 -2.46 14.44 10.97
CA ASN A 236 -2.91 14.61 9.59
C ASN A 236 -2.09 13.72 8.66
N HIS A 237 -2.26 12.42 8.77
CA HIS A 237 -1.51 11.45 7.96
C HIS A 237 -1.84 11.60 6.47
N PHE A 238 -3.12 11.64 6.11
CA PHE A 238 -3.60 11.91 4.76
C PHE A 238 -4.37 13.23 4.69
N ARG A 239 -4.37 13.82 3.50
CA ARG A 239 -5.28 14.90 3.14
C ARG A 239 -6.44 14.29 2.37
N PHE A 240 -7.68 14.69 2.70
CA PHE A 240 -8.86 14.13 2.08
C PHE A 240 -9.71 15.18 1.39
N ALA A 241 -10.24 14.81 0.23
CA ALA A 241 -11.36 15.48 -0.42
C ALA A 241 -12.68 15.08 0.28
N THR A 242 -13.64 15.99 0.29
CA THR A 242 -15.00 15.69 0.77
C THR A 242 -15.77 14.83 -0.25
N LYS A 243 -16.83 14.18 0.18
CA LYS A 243 -17.74 13.47 -0.76
C LYS A 243 -18.48 14.46 -1.67
N ALA A 244 -18.70 15.70 -1.20
CA ALA A 244 -19.32 16.75 -2.00
C ALA A 244 -18.41 17.27 -3.13
N GLU A 245 -17.09 17.27 -2.89
CA GLU A 245 -16.08 17.72 -3.86
C GLU A 245 -14.99 16.64 -4.02
N PRO A 246 -15.32 15.50 -4.66
CA PRO A 246 -14.38 14.39 -4.78
C PRO A 246 -13.21 14.71 -5.72
N ASN A 247 -12.03 14.20 -5.37
CA ASN A 247 -10.86 14.26 -6.23
C ASN A 247 -11.03 13.29 -7.42
N THR A 248 -11.32 13.82 -8.58
CA THR A 248 -11.48 13.05 -9.83
C THR A 248 -10.19 12.92 -10.62
N LEU A 249 -9.09 13.47 -10.13
CA LEU A 249 -7.83 13.64 -10.85
C LEU A 249 -7.94 14.47 -12.12
N GLY A 250 -9.06 15.18 -12.32
CA GLY A 250 -9.33 15.99 -13.52
C GLY A 250 -8.33 17.13 -13.71
N GLN A 251 -7.77 17.67 -12.61
CA GLN A 251 -6.76 18.73 -12.63
C GLN A 251 -5.44 18.30 -13.32
N TYR A 252 -5.17 17.01 -13.43
CA TYR A 252 -3.97 16.48 -14.08
C TYR A 252 -4.11 16.31 -15.59
N GLY A 253 -5.30 16.48 -16.16
CA GLY A 253 -5.56 16.36 -17.61
C GLY A 253 -5.04 15.04 -18.17
N SER A 254 -4.22 15.08 -19.24
CA SER A 254 -3.65 13.88 -19.88
C SER A 254 -2.57 13.15 -19.07
N LYS A 255 -2.09 13.71 -17.97
CA LYS A 255 -1.18 13.03 -17.05
C LYS A 255 -1.92 11.95 -16.24
N ALA A 256 -3.17 12.18 -15.87
CA ALA A 256 -4.02 11.14 -15.32
C ALA A 256 -4.40 10.14 -16.41
N LYS A 257 -4.21 8.84 -16.12
CA LYS A 257 -4.47 7.72 -17.03
C LYS A 257 -5.74 7.01 -16.62
N ASP A 258 -6.42 6.39 -17.55
CA ASP A 258 -7.52 5.50 -17.24
C ASP A 258 -6.99 4.30 -16.47
N ALA A 259 -7.71 3.91 -15.42
CA ALA A 259 -7.32 2.85 -14.50
C ALA A 259 -8.57 2.14 -13.96
N THR A 260 -9.42 1.67 -14.87
CA THR A 260 -10.62 0.89 -14.53
C THR A 260 -10.28 -0.56 -14.17
N TYR A 261 -9.09 -1.01 -14.56
CA TYR A 261 -8.53 -2.31 -14.21
C TYR A 261 -7.06 -2.15 -13.80
N ILE A 262 -6.67 -2.70 -12.63
CA ILE A 262 -5.30 -2.66 -12.13
C ILE A 262 -4.89 -4.10 -11.82
N ASP A 263 -3.86 -4.61 -12.50
CA ASP A 263 -3.33 -5.98 -12.34
C ASP A 263 -1.98 -5.96 -11.65
N MET A 264 -1.93 -6.50 -10.42
CA MET A 264 -0.74 -6.61 -9.60
C MET A 264 -0.02 -7.96 -9.74
N SER A 265 -0.42 -8.82 -10.66
CA SER A 265 0.12 -10.20 -10.77
C SER A 265 1.62 -10.24 -11.05
N GLY A 266 2.18 -9.21 -11.71
CA GLY A 266 3.62 -9.07 -11.92
C GLY A 266 4.40 -8.82 -10.62
N CYS A 267 3.80 -8.15 -9.63
CA CYS A 267 4.38 -7.86 -8.32
C CYS A 267 4.09 -8.97 -7.31
N TYR A 268 2.91 -9.58 -7.37
CA TYR A 268 2.43 -10.60 -6.45
C TYR A 268 2.08 -11.91 -7.20
N PRO A 269 3.06 -12.67 -7.69
CA PRO A 269 2.84 -13.75 -8.64
C PRO A 269 2.06 -14.94 -8.09
N LEU A 270 2.01 -15.12 -6.77
CA LEU A 270 1.23 -16.18 -6.13
C LEU A 270 -0.19 -15.73 -5.79
N THR A 271 -0.35 -14.50 -5.33
CA THR A 271 -1.64 -13.92 -4.99
C THR A 271 -2.40 -13.47 -6.24
N ARG A 272 -1.69 -12.94 -7.25
CA ARG A 272 -2.25 -12.45 -8.51
C ARG A 272 -3.47 -11.57 -8.31
N CYS A 273 -3.38 -10.62 -7.38
CA CYS A 273 -4.51 -9.74 -7.11
C CYS A 273 -4.68 -8.70 -8.22
N TYR A 274 -5.93 -8.33 -8.44
CA TYR A 274 -6.33 -7.26 -9.34
C TYR A 274 -7.52 -6.50 -8.78
N PHE A 275 -7.75 -5.31 -9.31
CA PHE A 275 -8.82 -4.42 -8.90
C PHE A 275 -9.61 -3.99 -10.13
N GLU A 276 -10.94 -4.04 -10.01
CA GLU A 276 -11.89 -3.60 -11.03
C GLU A 276 -12.68 -2.41 -10.47
N PHE A 277 -12.66 -1.31 -11.20
CA PHE A 277 -13.42 -0.11 -10.82
C PHE A 277 -14.88 -0.26 -11.21
N ASN A 278 -15.77 -0.02 -10.27
CA ASN A 278 -17.20 0.04 -10.51
C ASN A 278 -17.64 1.51 -10.53
N GLU A 279 -18.17 1.97 -11.69
CA GLU A 279 -18.61 3.34 -11.89
C GLU A 279 -19.87 3.68 -11.09
N ASP A 280 -20.71 2.69 -10.73
CA ASP A 280 -21.98 2.91 -10.04
C ASP A 280 -21.78 3.39 -8.59
N ASP A 281 -20.72 2.91 -7.91
CA ASP A 281 -20.39 3.27 -6.52
C ASP A 281 -19.03 3.97 -6.36
N GLY A 282 -18.25 3.99 -7.43
CA GLY A 282 -16.94 4.64 -7.47
C GLY A 282 -15.88 3.93 -6.62
N LEU A 283 -15.97 2.60 -6.49
CA LEU A 283 -15.06 1.78 -5.72
C LEU A 283 -14.28 0.80 -6.60
N TYR A 284 -13.10 0.42 -6.14
CA TYR A 284 -12.30 -0.67 -6.70
C TYR A 284 -12.60 -1.97 -5.96
N TYR A 285 -13.03 -2.98 -6.69
CA TYR A 285 -13.35 -4.31 -6.20
C TYR A 285 -12.12 -5.22 -6.32
N ARG A 286 -11.64 -5.75 -5.20
CA ARG A 286 -10.45 -6.58 -5.18
C ARG A 286 -10.78 -8.04 -5.46
N SER A 287 -10.05 -8.63 -6.39
CA SER A 287 -10.05 -10.07 -6.70
C SER A 287 -8.64 -10.63 -6.61
N GLN A 288 -8.51 -11.95 -6.47
CA GLN A 288 -7.20 -12.61 -6.42
C GLN A 288 -7.29 -14.11 -6.72
N HIS A 289 -6.12 -14.76 -6.71
CA HIS A 289 -6.03 -16.21 -6.74
C HIS A 289 -6.66 -16.83 -5.48
N LEU A 290 -7.62 -17.74 -5.67
CA LEU A 290 -8.34 -18.40 -4.57
C LEU A 290 -7.81 -19.80 -4.30
N SER A 291 -7.76 -20.68 -5.34
CA SER A 291 -7.18 -22.03 -5.23
C SER A 291 -7.06 -22.70 -6.60
N GLY A 292 -6.12 -23.61 -6.76
CA GLY A 292 -5.90 -24.33 -8.02
C GLY A 292 -5.61 -23.40 -9.18
N SER A 293 -6.51 -23.30 -10.16
CA SER A 293 -6.43 -22.35 -11.28
C SER A 293 -7.53 -21.26 -11.22
N THR A 294 -8.21 -21.12 -10.08
CA THR A 294 -9.37 -20.24 -9.94
C THR A 294 -8.93 -18.89 -9.34
N ASP A 295 -9.21 -17.83 -10.06
CA ASP A 295 -9.16 -16.46 -9.59
C ASP A 295 -10.60 -15.94 -9.40
N GLY A 296 -10.80 -15.01 -8.48
CA GLY A 296 -12.13 -14.48 -8.22
C GLY A 296 -12.18 -13.48 -7.08
N PRO A 297 -13.38 -13.05 -6.73
CA PRO A 297 -13.61 -12.05 -5.69
C PRO A 297 -12.93 -12.41 -4.36
N HIS A 298 -12.24 -11.45 -3.76
CA HIS A 298 -11.71 -11.59 -2.40
C HIS A 298 -12.81 -11.27 -1.40
N ILE A 299 -13.42 -12.32 -0.87
CA ILE A 299 -14.60 -12.21 0.01
C ILE A 299 -14.17 -12.21 1.47
N ASP A 300 -14.71 -11.28 2.24
CA ASP A 300 -14.66 -11.32 3.70
C ASP A 300 -15.66 -12.36 4.21
N ALA A 301 -15.18 -13.30 5.01
CA ALA A 301 -16.05 -14.35 5.55
C ALA A 301 -16.99 -13.89 6.68
N ALA A 302 -16.75 -12.72 7.27
CA ALA A 302 -17.62 -12.15 8.29
C ALA A 302 -18.89 -11.55 7.69
N THR A 303 -18.76 -10.86 6.55
CA THR A 303 -19.87 -10.15 5.89
C THR A 303 -20.41 -10.89 4.67
N GLY A 304 -19.58 -11.69 4.01
CA GLY A 304 -19.89 -12.29 2.70
C GLY A 304 -19.70 -11.31 1.54
N GLU A 305 -19.18 -10.12 1.77
CA GLU A 305 -18.97 -9.08 0.79
C GLU A 305 -17.55 -9.12 0.19
N GLN A 306 -17.41 -8.66 -1.04
CA GLN A 306 -16.11 -8.49 -1.68
C GLN A 306 -15.40 -7.26 -1.10
N LEU A 307 -14.08 -7.36 -0.91
CA LEU A 307 -13.27 -6.22 -0.47
C LEU A 307 -13.28 -5.11 -1.50
N THR A 308 -13.55 -3.89 -1.03
CA THR A 308 -13.61 -2.69 -1.86
C THR A 308 -12.77 -1.56 -1.26
N PHE A 309 -12.24 -0.70 -2.14
CA PHE A 309 -11.40 0.42 -1.76
C PHE A 309 -11.76 1.67 -2.58
N LYS A 310 -11.73 2.83 -1.95
CA LYS A 310 -11.90 4.12 -2.63
C LYS A 310 -10.59 4.61 -3.25
N ASN A 311 -9.48 4.31 -2.59
CA ASN A 311 -8.15 4.72 -2.98
C ASN A 311 -7.22 3.50 -3.04
N ILE A 312 -6.34 3.48 -4.04
CA ILE A 312 -5.25 2.51 -4.13
C ILE A 312 -3.94 3.29 -4.27
N LEU A 313 -3.00 3.02 -3.39
CA LEU A 313 -1.64 3.55 -3.43
C LEU A 313 -0.68 2.39 -3.76
N VAL A 314 0.26 2.63 -4.64
CA VAL A 314 1.35 1.69 -4.93
C VAL A 314 2.66 2.37 -4.56
N GLN A 315 3.45 1.73 -3.68
CA GLN A 315 4.78 2.14 -3.29
C GLN A 315 5.82 1.21 -3.88
N ASN A 316 6.68 1.73 -4.75
CA ASN A 316 7.87 1.02 -5.17
C ASN A 316 8.93 1.16 -4.07
N THR A 317 9.39 0.05 -3.50
CA THR A 317 10.23 0.06 -2.31
C THR A 317 11.47 -0.80 -2.53
N PHE A 318 12.65 -0.24 -2.29
CA PHE A 318 13.89 -1.02 -2.31
C PHE A 318 13.82 -2.13 -1.25
N HIS A 319 14.32 -3.31 -1.59
CA HIS A 319 14.37 -4.45 -0.69
C HIS A 319 15.71 -5.17 -0.77
N GLU A 320 16.03 -5.90 0.29
CA GLU A 320 17.15 -6.82 0.36
C GLU A 320 16.68 -8.17 0.89
N GLU A 321 17.31 -9.24 0.45
CA GLU A 321 17.10 -10.57 1.03
C GLU A 321 18.10 -10.80 2.16
N LEU A 322 17.58 -11.07 3.37
CA LEU A 322 18.37 -11.25 4.60
C LEU A 322 18.91 -12.70 4.80
N GLY A 323 18.70 -13.57 3.82
CA GLY A 323 18.94 -15.01 3.94
C GLY A 323 17.68 -15.79 4.39
N GLU A 324 17.65 -17.07 4.08
CA GLU A 324 16.48 -17.94 4.28
C GLU A 324 15.19 -17.40 3.60
N GLY A 325 15.34 -16.50 2.61
CA GLY A 325 14.23 -15.87 1.90
C GLY A 325 13.53 -14.74 2.64
N TYR A 326 14.00 -14.33 3.83
CA TYR A 326 13.46 -13.17 4.52
C TYR A 326 13.79 -11.88 3.77
N LEU A 327 12.80 -10.99 3.69
CA LEU A 327 12.93 -9.69 3.05
C LEU A 327 13.10 -8.59 4.09
N ALA A 328 13.89 -7.57 3.74
CA ALA A 328 13.95 -6.29 4.43
C ALA A 328 13.59 -5.19 3.43
N PHE A 329 12.46 -4.53 3.66
CA PHE A 329 12.06 -3.37 2.87
C PHE A 329 12.62 -2.09 3.48
N GLN A 330 13.10 -1.17 2.62
CA GLN A 330 13.55 0.15 3.03
C GLN A 330 12.35 1.05 3.27
N CYS A 331 11.80 0.97 4.50
CA CYS A 331 10.61 1.72 4.89
C CYS A 331 10.82 3.24 4.97
N HIS A 332 12.07 3.71 5.13
CA HIS A 332 12.44 5.12 5.19
C HIS A 332 13.16 5.49 3.91
N ASP A 333 12.58 6.38 3.15
CA ASP A 333 13.15 6.89 1.92
C ASP A 333 12.58 8.28 1.61
N THR A 334 13.17 8.95 0.63
CA THR A 334 12.69 10.22 0.11
C THR A 334 12.68 10.15 -1.40
N THR A 335 11.56 10.50 -2.02
CA THR A 335 11.46 10.61 -3.48
C THR A 335 11.54 9.25 -4.21
N ARG A 336 10.74 8.26 -3.78
CA ARG A 336 10.58 6.99 -4.46
C ARG A 336 9.30 6.96 -5.27
N ASP A 337 9.34 6.25 -6.41
CA ASP A 337 8.22 6.10 -7.33
C ASP A 337 7.01 5.41 -6.69
N GLY A 338 5.83 5.83 -7.11
CA GLY A 338 4.57 5.22 -6.74
C GLY A 338 3.44 5.61 -7.68
N TRP A 339 2.28 5.11 -7.38
CA TRP A 339 1.05 5.44 -8.12
C TRP A 339 -0.10 5.66 -7.14
N PHE A 340 -0.97 6.59 -7.50
CA PHE A 340 -2.22 6.85 -6.81
C PHE A 340 -3.39 6.65 -7.76
N PHE A 341 -4.35 5.79 -7.36
CA PHE A 341 -5.55 5.48 -8.13
C PHE A 341 -6.79 5.82 -7.32
N THR A 342 -7.73 6.48 -7.96
CA THR A 342 -9.05 6.78 -7.42
C THR A 342 -10.00 7.14 -8.55
N ASN A 343 -11.30 6.88 -8.39
CA ASN A 343 -12.33 7.17 -9.37
C ASN A 343 -12.00 6.71 -10.81
N GLY A 344 -11.49 5.48 -10.96
CA GLY A 344 -11.18 4.88 -12.26
C GLY A 344 -9.99 5.50 -12.99
N ARG A 345 -9.20 6.33 -12.32
CA ARG A 345 -8.02 7.01 -12.89
C ARG A 345 -6.80 6.88 -11.98
N GLY A 346 -5.61 7.03 -12.57
CA GLY A 346 -4.34 6.97 -11.86
C GLY A 346 -3.38 8.06 -12.27
N ILE A 347 -2.56 8.51 -11.32
CA ILE A 347 -1.42 9.41 -11.52
C ILE A 347 -0.15 8.82 -10.93
N HIS A 348 0.98 9.15 -11.53
CA HIS A 348 2.29 8.92 -10.93
C HIS A 348 2.47 9.81 -9.70
N VAL A 349 3.07 9.26 -8.66
CA VAL A 349 3.41 9.98 -7.43
C VAL A 349 4.80 9.59 -6.96
N ASN A 350 5.37 10.42 -6.07
CA ASN A 350 6.56 10.10 -5.31
C ASN A 350 6.19 10.00 -3.84
N TRP A 351 6.75 9.02 -3.12
CA TRP A 351 6.51 8.90 -1.70
C TRP A 351 7.77 9.17 -0.87
N GLU A 352 7.56 9.59 0.36
CA GLU A 352 8.61 9.75 1.35
C GLU A 352 8.13 9.34 2.74
N LYS A 353 9.05 8.77 3.52
CA LYS A 353 8.90 8.51 4.96
C LYS A 353 10.25 8.74 5.63
N THR A 354 10.32 9.68 6.56
CA THR A 354 11.60 10.19 7.09
C THR A 354 12.00 9.59 8.44
N SER A 355 11.06 8.97 9.16
CA SER A 355 11.32 8.33 10.47
C SER A 355 10.31 7.22 10.74
N ASP A 356 10.52 6.46 11.83
CA ASP A 356 9.66 5.33 12.21
C ASP A 356 8.19 5.75 12.38
N TYR A 357 7.94 6.91 13.00
CA TYR A 357 6.61 7.39 13.34
C TYR A 357 6.07 8.47 12.39
N SER A 358 6.89 9.00 11.47
CA SER A 358 6.38 9.95 10.48
C SER A 358 5.41 9.29 9.53
N ALA A 359 4.37 10.01 9.12
CA ALA A 359 3.49 9.58 8.05
C ALA A 359 4.27 9.35 6.75
N THR A 360 3.89 8.32 6.00
CA THR A 360 4.27 8.21 4.59
C THR A 360 3.48 9.25 3.81
N ARG A 361 4.18 10.18 3.14
CA ARG A 361 3.60 11.25 2.32
C ARG A 361 3.73 10.92 0.85
N TYR A 362 2.75 11.33 0.07
CA TYR A 362 2.73 11.12 -1.38
C TYR A 362 2.56 12.47 -2.09
N TYR A 363 3.40 12.71 -3.07
CA TYR A 363 3.45 13.95 -3.82
C TYR A 363 3.29 13.68 -5.31
N ASP A 364 2.61 14.55 -6.02
CA ASP A 364 2.55 14.49 -7.49
C ASP A 364 3.89 14.91 -8.12
N ASP A 365 3.97 14.85 -9.45
CA ASP A 365 5.18 15.26 -10.20
C ASP A 365 5.52 16.75 -10.11
N ASN A 366 4.65 17.57 -9.54
CA ASN A 366 4.94 18.97 -9.28
C ASN A 366 5.45 19.21 -7.85
N GLY A 367 5.40 18.18 -7.00
CA GLY A 367 5.76 18.24 -5.58
C GLY A 367 4.61 18.68 -4.67
N ASP A 368 3.38 18.68 -5.18
CA ASP A 368 2.19 18.96 -4.37
C ASP A 368 1.70 17.66 -3.72
N GLU A 369 1.41 17.71 -2.41
CA GLU A 369 0.88 16.56 -1.69
C GLU A 369 -0.49 16.15 -2.25
N ILE A 370 -0.67 14.86 -2.55
CA ILE A 370 -1.94 14.36 -3.11
C ILE A 370 -3.08 14.44 -2.09
N ILE A 371 -4.29 14.44 -2.62
CA ILE A 371 -5.53 14.45 -1.84
C ILE A 371 -6.28 13.16 -2.12
N LEU A 372 -6.46 12.31 -1.12
CA LEU A 372 -7.24 11.08 -1.21
C LEU A 372 -8.74 11.40 -1.19
N ASN A 373 -9.56 10.50 -1.70
CA ASN A 373 -10.99 10.57 -1.49
C ASN A 373 -11.38 9.94 -0.15
N THR A 374 -12.43 10.47 0.48
CA THR A 374 -13.05 9.88 1.67
C THR A 374 -13.40 8.42 1.40
N GLY A 375 -12.92 7.51 2.25
CA GLY A 375 -13.13 6.07 2.16
C GLY A 375 -11.86 5.24 2.40
N LYS A 376 -11.99 3.93 2.28
CA LYS A 376 -10.92 2.95 2.55
C LYS A 376 -9.78 3.04 1.54
N THR A 377 -8.57 2.75 2.02
CA THR A 377 -7.35 2.80 1.19
C THR A 377 -6.63 1.45 1.20
N MET A 378 -6.28 0.97 0.01
CA MET A 378 -5.34 -0.13 -0.20
C MET A 378 -3.95 0.43 -0.51
N ILE A 379 -2.91 -0.08 0.17
CA ILE A 379 -1.51 0.30 -0.06
C ILE A 379 -0.73 -0.93 -0.48
N CYS A 380 -0.37 -1.00 -1.76
CA CYS A 380 0.40 -2.08 -2.35
C CYS A 380 1.89 -1.73 -2.32
N ILE A 381 2.68 -2.45 -1.53
CA ILE A 381 4.12 -2.27 -1.45
C ILE A 381 4.77 -3.25 -2.41
N ILE A 382 5.38 -2.76 -3.47
CA ILE A 382 6.03 -3.57 -4.49
C ILE A 382 7.56 -3.51 -4.37
N GLU A 383 8.20 -4.61 -4.76
CA GLU A 383 9.66 -4.70 -4.78
C GLU A 383 10.23 -3.88 -5.94
N ASP A 384 11.38 -3.24 -5.71
CA ASP A 384 12.10 -2.50 -6.74
C ASP A 384 12.43 -3.42 -7.93
N GLY A 385 12.01 -2.99 -9.12
CA GLY A 385 12.12 -3.78 -10.36
C GLY A 385 10.88 -4.63 -10.71
N ASP A 386 9.93 -4.80 -9.81
CA ASP A 386 8.63 -5.38 -10.14
C ASP A 386 7.78 -4.39 -10.96
N SER A 387 6.83 -4.93 -11.71
CA SER A 387 5.92 -4.11 -12.52
C SER A 387 4.50 -4.64 -12.49
N PHE A 388 3.55 -3.73 -12.53
CA PHE A 388 2.13 -4.02 -12.65
C PHE A 388 1.57 -3.33 -13.90
N THR A 389 0.33 -3.64 -14.28
CA THR A 389 -0.33 -3.02 -15.44
C THR A 389 -1.68 -2.46 -15.04
N PHE A 390 -2.15 -1.45 -15.77
CA PHE A 390 -3.49 -0.89 -15.58
C PHE A 390 -4.00 -0.25 -16.89
N HIS A 391 -5.30 -0.13 -17.04
CA HIS A 391 -5.97 0.48 -18.18
C HIS A 391 -7.40 0.93 -17.83
#